data_5526d3c946cf4dcc1f51105dc1b2e9ef
#
_entry.id   5526d3c946cf4dcc1f51105dc1b2e9ef
#
_cell.length_a   1.000
_cell.length_b   1.000
_cell.length_c   1.000
_cell.angle_alpha   90.00
_cell.angle_beta   90.00
_cell.angle_gamma   90.00
#
_symmetry.space_group_name_H-M   'P 1'
#
loop_
_entity.id
_entity.type
_entity.pdbx_description
1 polymer ?
#
loop_
_entity_poly.entity_id
_entity_poly.type
_entity_poly.pdbx_seq_one_letter_code
_entity_poly.pdbx_strand_id
1 'polypeptide(L)'
;MNYEARFGGIGRLYGNSGLSLLRSARIAVVGIGGVGSWAAEALARSGVGTIILMDMDDLCVTNTNRQIHALASTIGQPKTETMATRLREINPEAEVISINSFYTASNAEKLLSAEPDVII
;
A
#
# COMPACT_ATOMS: atom_id res chain seq x y z
N MET A 1 1.71 17.39 -9.48
CA MET A 1 2.48 16.91 -8.32
C MET A 1 3.86 16.51 -8.74
N ASN A 2 4.79 16.67 -7.86
CA ASN A 2 6.19 16.52 -8.22
C ASN A 2 6.72 15.14 -7.86
N TYR A 3 6.45 14.15 -8.70
CA TYR A 3 6.92 12.77 -8.55
C TYR A 3 8.45 12.71 -8.48
N GLU A 4 9.12 13.43 -9.37
CA GLU A 4 10.59 13.44 -9.44
C GLU A 4 11.23 13.98 -8.16
N ALA A 5 10.65 15.02 -7.57
CA ALA A 5 11.17 15.57 -6.31
C ALA A 5 11.00 14.57 -5.16
N ARG A 6 9.92 13.80 -5.17
CA ARG A 6 9.69 12.80 -4.11
C ARG A 6 10.55 11.56 -4.29
N PHE A 7 10.67 11.05 -5.51
CA PHE A 7 11.20 9.71 -5.78
C PHE A 7 12.45 9.69 -6.66
N GLY A 8 12.98 10.85 -7.03
CA GLY A 8 14.18 10.93 -7.87
C GLY A 8 15.39 10.18 -7.27
N GLY A 9 15.50 10.12 -5.94
CA GLY A 9 16.53 9.34 -5.25
C GLY A 9 16.47 7.85 -5.54
N ILE A 10 15.27 7.31 -5.78
CA ILE A 10 15.09 5.92 -6.19
C ILE A 10 15.68 5.70 -7.60
N GLY A 11 15.52 6.70 -8.47
CA GLY A 11 16.12 6.68 -9.81
C GLY A 11 17.66 6.66 -9.76
N ARG A 12 18.26 7.31 -8.78
CA ARG A 12 19.71 7.24 -8.58
C ARG A 12 20.17 5.86 -8.16
N LEU A 13 19.31 5.12 -7.45
CA LEU A 13 19.65 3.77 -6.98
C LEU A 13 19.42 2.71 -8.07
N TYR A 14 18.29 2.77 -8.77
CA TYR A 14 17.86 1.75 -9.73
C TYR A 14 17.89 2.19 -11.19
N GLY A 15 18.31 3.43 -11.46
CA GLY A 15 18.26 4.02 -12.79
C GLY A 15 16.87 4.56 -13.14
N ASN A 16 16.81 5.36 -14.20
CA ASN A 16 15.54 5.96 -14.63
C ASN A 16 14.56 4.91 -15.16
N SER A 17 15.05 3.84 -15.79
CA SER A 17 14.21 2.74 -16.24
C SER A 17 13.61 1.98 -15.07
N GLY A 18 14.39 1.76 -13.99
CA GLY A 18 13.88 1.14 -12.76
C GLY A 18 12.81 1.98 -12.08
N LEU A 19 13.01 3.29 -12.00
CA LEU A 19 12.02 4.21 -11.44
C LEU A 19 10.74 4.21 -12.29
N SER A 20 10.87 4.19 -13.60
CA SER A 20 9.72 4.14 -14.51
C SER A 20 8.92 2.84 -14.34
N LEU A 21 9.60 1.70 -14.15
CA LEU A 21 8.95 0.43 -13.88
C LEU A 21 8.18 0.46 -12.55
N LEU A 22 8.78 1.03 -11.49
CA LEU A 22 8.11 1.18 -10.20
C LEU A 22 6.86 2.06 -10.33
N ARG A 23 6.98 3.17 -11.05
CA ARG A 23 5.86 4.11 -11.25
C ARG A 23 4.68 3.45 -11.97
N SER A 24 4.93 2.51 -12.87
CA SER A 24 3.88 1.80 -13.60
C SER A 24 3.46 0.48 -12.93
N ALA A 25 4.18 0.04 -11.90
CA ALA A 25 3.89 -1.23 -11.23
C ALA A 25 2.57 -1.18 -10.46
N ARG A 26 1.89 -2.32 -10.44
CA ARG A 26 0.65 -2.57 -9.71
C ARG A 26 0.90 -3.69 -8.72
N ILE A 27 0.98 -3.35 -7.44
CA ILE A 27 1.39 -4.30 -6.40
C ILE A 27 0.28 -4.42 -5.37
N ALA A 28 -0.14 -5.65 -5.11
CA ALA A 28 -1.13 -5.96 -4.09
C ALA A 28 -0.44 -6.41 -2.81
N VAL A 29 -0.93 -5.93 -1.68
CA VAL A 29 -0.53 -6.36 -0.35
C VAL A 29 -1.75 -6.97 0.33
N VAL A 30 -1.67 -8.26 0.61
CA VAL A 30 -2.73 -9.02 1.27
C VAL A 30 -2.40 -9.15 2.74
N GLY A 31 -3.27 -8.61 3.59
CA GLY A 31 -3.02 -8.52 5.02
C GLY A 31 -2.21 -7.26 5.38
N ILE A 32 -2.90 -6.29 5.98
CA ILE A 32 -2.32 -5.00 6.34
C ILE A 32 -2.05 -4.97 7.85
N GLY A 33 -1.25 -5.93 8.30
CA GLY A 33 -0.86 -6.09 9.69
C GLY A 33 0.59 -5.68 9.96
N GLY A 34 1.28 -6.45 10.79
CA GLY A 34 2.65 -6.16 11.24
C GLY A 34 3.69 -6.21 10.13
N VAL A 35 3.49 -7.04 9.10
CA VAL A 35 4.37 -7.11 7.94
C VAL A 35 3.80 -6.27 6.79
N GLY A 36 2.53 -6.46 6.45
CA GLY A 36 1.90 -5.81 5.30
C GLY A 36 1.83 -4.30 5.40
N SER A 37 1.62 -3.74 6.58
CA SER A 37 1.58 -2.28 6.74
C SER A 37 2.94 -1.64 6.42
N TRP A 38 4.02 -2.26 6.86
CA TRP A 38 5.36 -1.76 6.56
C TRP A 38 5.76 -2.01 5.12
N ALA A 39 5.34 -3.14 4.52
CA ALA A 39 5.54 -3.41 3.10
C ALA A 39 4.85 -2.35 2.24
N ALA A 40 3.59 -2.03 2.53
CA ALA A 40 2.84 -1.00 1.82
C ALA A 40 3.51 0.37 1.95
N GLU A 41 3.97 0.72 3.14
CA GLU A 41 4.72 1.95 3.40
C GLU A 41 5.97 2.02 2.51
N ALA A 42 6.76 0.95 2.49
CA ALA A 42 7.99 0.89 1.69
C ALA A 42 7.71 1.01 0.19
N LEU A 43 6.67 0.36 -0.30
CA LEU A 43 6.28 0.44 -1.70
C LEU A 43 5.91 1.86 -2.11
N ALA A 44 5.09 2.52 -1.29
CA ALA A 44 4.69 3.91 -1.56
C ALA A 44 5.90 4.85 -1.57
N ARG A 45 6.80 4.68 -0.61
CA ARG A 45 8.02 5.52 -0.52
C ARG A 45 9.03 5.21 -1.62
N SER A 46 8.91 4.06 -2.26
CA SER A 46 9.70 3.71 -3.44
C SER A 46 9.07 4.18 -4.76
N GLY A 47 7.95 4.86 -4.70
CA GLY A 47 7.33 5.44 -5.89
C GLY A 47 6.45 4.50 -6.69
N VAL A 48 6.01 3.37 -6.10
CA VAL A 48 5.08 2.45 -6.76
C VAL A 48 3.79 3.17 -7.12
N GLY A 49 3.36 3.05 -8.36
CA GLY A 49 2.25 3.83 -8.90
C GLY A 49 0.87 3.34 -8.53
N THR A 50 0.69 2.04 -8.31
CA THR A 50 -0.59 1.46 -7.89
C THR A 50 -0.37 0.46 -6.78
N ILE A 51 -1.07 0.65 -5.67
CA ILE A 51 -1.01 -0.26 -4.51
C ILE A 51 -2.42 -0.71 -4.18
N ILE A 52 -2.62 -2.02 -4.15
CA ILE A 52 -3.88 -2.65 -3.83
C ILE A 52 -3.77 -3.22 -2.43
N LEU A 53 -4.64 -2.80 -1.53
CA LEU A 53 -4.65 -3.22 -0.13
C LEU A 53 -5.86 -4.11 0.12
N MET A 54 -5.63 -5.29 0.68
CA MET A 54 -6.71 -6.22 0.99
C MET A 54 -6.62 -6.67 2.44
N ASP A 55 -7.62 -6.34 3.23
CA ASP A 55 -7.76 -6.73 4.63
C ASP A 55 -9.21 -6.45 5.05
N MET A 56 -9.71 -7.12 6.07
CA MET A 56 -11.06 -6.89 6.58
C MET A 56 -11.07 -6.37 8.02
N ASP A 57 -9.92 -6.40 8.70
CA ASP A 57 -9.85 -6.05 10.11
C ASP A 57 -9.86 -4.54 10.34
N ASP A 58 -10.32 -4.16 11.52
CA ASP A 58 -10.18 -2.82 12.05
C ASP A 58 -8.92 -2.73 12.92
N LEU A 59 -8.40 -1.51 13.05
CA LEU A 59 -7.25 -1.27 13.92
C LEU A 59 -7.63 -1.44 15.39
N CYS A 60 -6.82 -2.21 16.11
CA CYS A 60 -6.96 -2.45 17.52
C CYS A 60 -5.79 -1.79 18.28
N VAL A 61 -6.04 -1.38 19.51
CA VAL A 61 -5.01 -0.76 20.36
C VAL A 61 -3.76 -1.64 20.50
N THR A 62 -3.93 -2.97 20.47
CA THR A 62 -2.81 -3.92 20.56
C THR A 62 -1.92 -3.92 19.31
N ASN A 63 -2.38 -3.34 18.20
CA ASN A 63 -1.59 -3.23 16.98
C ASN A 63 -0.54 -2.12 17.05
N THR A 64 -0.63 -1.24 18.05
CA THR A 64 0.22 -0.04 18.20
C THR A 64 1.71 -0.39 18.22
N ASN A 65 2.09 -1.54 18.77
CA ASN A 65 3.50 -1.88 18.96
C ASN A 65 4.23 -2.32 17.68
N ARG A 66 3.53 -2.55 16.57
CA ARG A 66 4.16 -3.10 15.37
C ARG A 66 3.51 -2.72 14.03
N GLN A 67 2.40 -2.01 14.03
CA GLN A 67 1.68 -1.64 12.80
C GLN A 67 1.70 -0.12 12.61
N ILE A 68 2.24 0.34 11.49
CA ILE A 68 2.55 1.76 11.29
C ILE A 68 1.30 2.65 11.28
N HIS A 69 0.15 2.12 10.88
CA HIS A 69 -1.10 2.87 10.80
C HIS A 69 -1.89 2.87 12.12
N ALA A 70 -1.41 2.13 13.13
CA ALA A 70 -2.06 2.05 14.44
C ALA A 70 -1.63 3.21 15.33
N LEU A 71 -2.44 4.22 15.38
CA LEU A 71 -2.25 5.47 16.13
C LEU A 71 -3.45 5.71 17.04
N ALA A 72 -3.29 6.54 18.07
CA ALA A 72 -4.40 6.90 18.96
C ALA A 72 -5.62 7.38 18.16
N SER A 73 -5.40 8.14 17.10
CA SER A 73 -6.47 8.71 16.27
C SER A 73 -7.09 7.72 15.28
N THR A 74 -6.46 6.57 15.04
CA THR A 74 -6.91 5.62 14.01
C THR A 74 -7.51 4.33 14.57
N ILE A 75 -7.36 4.07 15.87
CA ILE A 75 -7.92 2.87 16.50
C ILE A 75 -9.42 2.79 16.23
N GLY A 76 -9.87 1.61 15.81
CA GLY A 76 -11.27 1.34 15.45
C GLY A 76 -11.59 1.57 13.98
N GLN A 77 -10.68 2.19 13.21
CA GLN A 77 -10.87 2.40 11.78
C GLN A 77 -10.42 1.19 10.97
N PRO A 78 -10.97 0.98 9.74
CA PRO A 78 -10.53 -0.10 8.87
C PRO A 78 -9.05 0.04 8.52
N LYS A 79 -8.32 -1.06 8.55
CA LYS A 79 -6.88 -1.07 8.26
C LYS A 79 -6.59 -0.60 6.82
N THR A 80 -7.37 -1.08 5.84
CA THR A 80 -7.16 -0.72 4.44
C THR A 80 -7.38 0.77 4.19
N GLU A 81 -8.47 1.32 4.69
CA GLU A 81 -8.78 2.74 4.48
C GLU A 81 -7.77 3.65 5.17
N THR A 82 -7.39 3.30 6.38
CA THR A 82 -6.41 4.08 7.15
C THR A 82 -5.05 4.06 6.44
N MET A 83 -4.63 2.90 5.98
CA MET A 83 -3.36 2.79 5.26
C MET A 83 -3.43 3.52 3.91
N ALA A 84 -4.54 3.41 3.20
CA ALA A 84 -4.74 4.10 1.92
C ALA A 84 -4.60 5.61 2.06
N THR A 85 -5.21 6.19 3.07
CA THR A 85 -5.09 7.63 3.36
C THR A 85 -3.62 8.02 3.55
N ARG A 86 -2.88 7.23 4.31
CA ARG A 86 -1.45 7.47 4.53
C ARG A 86 -0.65 7.37 3.24
N LEU A 87 -0.89 6.33 2.43
CA LEU A 87 -0.14 6.12 1.19
C LEU A 87 -0.37 7.25 0.18
N ARG A 88 -1.58 7.78 0.11
CA ARG A 88 -1.91 8.92 -0.76
C ARG A 88 -1.19 10.19 -0.36
N GLU A 89 -0.89 10.37 0.91
CA GLU A 89 -0.08 11.50 1.38
C GLU A 89 1.40 11.32 1.07
N ILE A 90 1.88 10.08 1.03
CA ILE A 90 3.26 9.78 0.62
C ILE A 90 3.43 10.00 -0.88
N ASN A 91 2.50 9.48 -1.68
CA ASN A 91 2.52 9.62 -3.13
C ASN A 91 1.13 10.04 -3.62
N PRO A 92 0.87 11.37 -3.76
CA PRO A 92 -0.43 11.86 -4.21
C PRO A 92 -0.82 11.43 -5.62
N GLU A 93 0.12 11.00 -6.44
CA GLU A 93 -0.15 10.49 -7.79
C GLU A 93 -0.48 8.99 -7.80
N ALA A 94 -0.29 8.30 -6.69
CA ALA A 94 -0.55 6.86 -6.63
C ALA A 94 -2.06 6.57 -6.69
N GLU A 95 -2.38 5.49 -7.40
CA GLU A 95 -3.69 4.87 -7.30
C GLU A 95 -3.64 3.87 -6.14
N VAL A 96 -4.45 4.09 -5.10
CA VAL A 96 -4.53 3.19 -3.96
C VAL A 96 -5.93 2.60 -3.91
N ILE A 97 -6.01 1.30 -4.06
CA ILE A 97 -7.26 0.54 -4.11
C ILE A 97 -7.42 -0.22 -2.79
N SER A 98 -8.50 0.06 -2.07
CA SER A 98 -8.82 -0.63 -0.82
C SER A 98 -9.86 -1.69 -1.07
N ILE A 99 -9.55 -2.93 -0.69
CA ILE A 99 -10.48 -4.06 -0.74
C ILE A 99 -10.71 -4.52 0.70
N ASN A 100 -11.86 -4.15 1.26
CA ASN A 100 -12.21 -4.47 2.64
C ASN A 100 -12.82 -5.88 2.71
N SER A 101 -11.99 -6.87 2.47
CA SER A 101 -12.36 -8.29 2.46
C SER A 101 -11.14 -9.13 2.84
N PHE A 102 -11.36 -10.32 3.39
CA PHE A 102 -10.31 -11.31 3.53
C PHE A 102 -10.00 -11.95 2.18
N TYR A 103 -8.76 -12.39 2.00
CA TYR A 103 -8.39 -13.18 0.83
C TYR A 103 -8.89 -14.62 1.03
N THR A 104 -9.84 -15.02 0.21
CA THR A 104 -10.42 -16.36 0.19
C THR A 104 -10.57 -16.83 -1.25
N ALA A 105 -10.83 -18.12 -1.47
CA ALA A 105 -11.10 -18.61 -2.82
C ALA A 105 -12.28 -17.88 -3.48
N SER A 106 -13.31 -17.52 -2.70
CA SER A 106 -14.48 -16.81 -3.20
C SER A 106 -14.22 -15.32 -3.45
N ASN A 107 -13.19 -14.73 -2.84
CA ASN A 107 -12.86 -13.30 -2.93
C ASN A 107 -11.66 -13.03 -3.84
N ALA A 108 -10.99 -14.06 -4.34
CA ALA A 108 -9.80 -13.91 -5.17
C ALA A 108 -10.04 -13.04 -6.40
N GLU A 109 -11.23 -13.10 -6.99
CA GLU A 109 -11.58 -12.30 -8.16
C GLU A 109 -11.53 -10.80 -7.89
N LYS A 110 -11.86 -10.35 -6.68
CA LYS A 110 -11.78 -8.93 -6.31
C LYS A 110 -10.36 -8.41 -6.41
N LEU A 111 -9.39 -9.24 -5.97
CA LEU A 111 -7.99 -8.91 -6.06
C LEU A 111 -7.49 -8.99 -7.50
N LEU A 112 -7.82 -10.07 -8.20
CA LEU A 112 -7.36 -10.30 -9.57
C LEU A 112 -7.95 -9.31 -10.57
N SER A 113 -9.18 -8.83 -10.35
CA SER A 113 -9.79 -7.82 -11.21
C SER A 113 -9.10 -6.45 -11.10
N ALA A 114 -8.34 -6.20 -10.05
CA ALA A 114 -7.49 -5.01 -9.93
C ALA A 114 -6.18 -5.13 -10.76
N GLU A 115 -5.94 -6.29 -11.36
CA GLU A 115 -4.81 -6.57 -12.25
C GLU A 115 -3.43 -6.29 -11.63
N PRO A 116 -3.11 -6.89 -10.45
CA PRO A 116 -1.79 -6.70 -9.88
C PRO A 116 -0.71 -7.41 -10.71
N ASP A 117 0.47 -6.79 -10.78
CA ASP A 117 1.67 -7.41 -11.35
C ASP A 117 2.30 -8.38 -10.35
N VAL A 118 2.23 -8.03 -9.06
CA VAL A 118 2.81 -8.81 -7.95
C VAL A 118 1.84 -8.80 -6.78
N ILE A 119 1.77 -9.90 -6.07
CA ILE A 119 0.99 -10.05 -4.83
C ILE A 119 1.95 -10.42 -3.69
N ILE A 120 1.89 -9.65 -2.63
CA ILE A 120 2.69 -9.89 -1.42
C ILE A 120 1.81 -10.45 -0.31
#